data_4759178d83be863711e8e068f5db935f
#
_entry.id   4759178d83be863711e8e068f5db935f
#
_cell.length_a   1.000
_cell.length_b   1.000
_cell.length_c   1.000
_cell.angle_alpha   90.00
_cell.angle_beta   90.00
_cell.angle_gamma   90.00
#
_symmetry.space_group_name_H-M   'P 1'
#
loop_
_entity.id
_entity.type
_entity.pdbx_description
1 polymer ?
#
loop_
_entity_poly.entity_id
_entity_poly.type
_entity_poly.pdbx_seq_one_letter_code
_entity_poly.pdbx_strand_id
1 'polypeptide(L)'
;MKPKKLIFIILGVVIVAALVCALSGQLGKLVQASNPEQTPAAAETPVEVAVRARGQVIPGTWGELSFGGSGQLVEWLVAEGEEVAAGQVLGRLNTAPAELALRQAQLDLEIARDRLEKADLDQHDRIQEAELALSQAEGRLAQSGARYPSIAQAQVNLERAQKALIDAEEAYRQTSEYPGMFETPGVREHYQENIDRAKQDLTVAQAAYNSSRGEQAATTQERQILETEVTRARMNLEIVQRGADPSLAQDIRRAELQVERAQADLEAMTLRAPFAGTVVRLRIKPEDWAQPGMAVLTLADLNTLRVETSDLDEWGVTRIAIGDMARITFTAFDEKTVTGRVSEIALRGEALTGGDVAYRVLITLDEPDPDLRWGMTVRVSIPVEE
;
A
#
# COMPACT_ATOMS: atom_id res chain seq x y z
N MET A 1 -75.23 55.54 33.54
CA MET A 1 -74.95 54.14 34.03
C MET A 1 -75.87 53.86 35.21
N LYS A 2 -76.65 52.81 35.16
CA LYS A 2 -77.75 52.57 36.15
C LYS A 2 -77.16 52.18 37.53
N PRO A 3 -77.66 52.72 38.65
CA PRO A 3 -77.11 52.59 39.99
C PRO A 3 -77.06 51.14 40.61
N LYS A 4 -77.69 50.20 39.94
CA LYS A 4 -77.77 48.79 40.43
C LYS A 4 -76.49 47.98 40.28
N LYS A 5 -75.53 48.38 39.43
CA LYS A 5 -74.25 47.68 39.27
C LYS A 5 -73.16 48.07 40.30
N LEU A 6 -73.32 49.26 40.92
CA LEU A 6 -72.35 49.77 41.92
C LEU A 6 -72.56 49.08 43.29
N ILE A 7 -73.80 48.70 43.64
CA ILE A 7 -74.18 48.04 44.90
C ILE A 7 -73.61 46.60 44.98
N PHE A 8 -73.59 45.86 43.84
CA PHE A 8 -73.03 44.51 43.82
C PHE A 8 -71.45 44.50 43.93
N ILE A 9 -70.77 45.52 43.47
CA ILE A 9 -69.34 45.63 43.58
C ILE A 9 -68.92 45.95 45.02
N ILE A 10 -69.65 46.82 45.70
CA ILE A 10 -69.39 47.15 47.13
C ILE A 10 -69.71 46.02 48.04
N LEU A 11 -70.75 45.25 47.78
CA LEU A 11 -71.13 44.06 48.59
C LEU A 11 -70.06 42.92 48.43
N GLY A 12 -69.54 42.71 47.25
CA GLY A 12 -68.45 41.74 46.98
C GLY A 12 -67.17 42.06 47.70
N VAL A 13 -66.76 43.33 47.76
CA VAL A 13 -65.52 43.73 48.43
C VAL A 13 -65.63 43.61 49.95
N VAL A 14 -66.82 43.84 50.54
CA VAL A 14 -67.05 43.68 52.00
C VAL A 14 -67.02 42.22 52.41
N ILE A 15 -67.55 41.31 51.57
CA ILE A 15 -67.52 39.86 51.87
C ILE A 15 -66.08 39.32 51.79
N VAL A 16 -65.28 39.74 50.84
CA VAL A 16 -63.88 39.30 50.74
C VAL A 16 -63.03 39.84 51.90
N ALA A 17 -63.26 41.07 52.33
CA ALA A 17 -62.60 41.66 53.53
C ALA A 17 -62.93 40.97 54.82
N ALA A 18 -64.21 40.50 54.99
CA ALA A 18 -64.62 39.75 56.15
C ALA A 18 -64.04 38.32 56.20
N LEU A 19 -63.85 37.69 55.05
CA LEU A 19 -63.24 36.38 54.95
C LEU A 19 -61.72 36.41 55.21
N VAL A 20 -61.02 37.44 54.84
CA VAL A 20 -59.60 37.62 55.12
C VAL A 20 -59.38 37.91 56.61
N CYS A 21 -60.21 38.64 57.31
CA CYS A 21 -60.13 38.89 58.75
C CYS A 21 -60.46 37.64 59.58
N ALA A 22 -61.35 36.75 59.10
CA ALA A 22 -61.69 35.50 59.81
C ALA A 22 -60.57 34.43 59.70
N LEU A 23 -59.76 34.46 58.60
CA LEU A 23 -58.62 33.55 58.45
C LEU A 23 -57.39 34.01 59.24
N SER A 24 -57.18 35.30 59.48
CA SER A 24 -56.06 35.82 60.21
C SER A 24 -56.19 35.66 61.74
N GLY A 25 -57.38 35.37 62.25
CA GLY A 25 -57.64 35.15 63.69
C GLY A 25 -57.41 33.73 64.18
N GLN A 26 -57.26 32.76 63.28
CA GLN A 26 -56.99 31.36 63.63
C GLN A 26 -55.50 30.95 63.60
N LEU A 27 -54.64 31.79 63.03
CA LEU A 27 -53.18 31.48 62.94
C LEU A 27 -52.38 31.78 64.21
N GLY A 28 -53.01 32.42 65.22
CA GLY A 28 -52.33 32.80 66.49
C GLY A 28 -52.33 31.81 67.65
N LYS A 29 -52.90 30.63 67.44
CA LYS A 29 -53.02 29.61 68.52
C LYS A 29 -52.34 28.25 68.30
N LEU A 30 -51.52 28.14 67.32
CA LEU A 30 -50.78 26.88 67.04
C LEU A 30 -49.23 27.04 67.07
N VAL A 31 -48.74 28.03 67.76
CA VAL A 31 -47.29 28.19 68.04
C VAL A 31 -47.05 28.11 69.55
N GLN A 32 -47.23 26.93 70.05
CA GLN A 32 -46.54 26.54 71.30
C GLN A 32 -46.58 25.00 71.46
N ALA A 33 -45.40 24.43 71.46
CA ALA A 33 -45.06 23.05 71.78
C ALA A 33 -44.84 22.11 70.57
N SER A 34 -43.67 22.16 70.00
CA SER A 34 -42.92 20.98 69.67
C SER A 34 -41.40 21.28 69.66
N ASN A 35 -40.70 20.65 70.58
CA ASN A 35 -39.27 20.48 70.69
C ASN A 35 -38.63 20.20 69.31
N PRO A 36 -37.44 20.74 68.98
CA PRO A 36 -36.77 20.39 67.79
C PRO A 36 -36.19 18.98 67.86
N GLU A 37 -37.02 18.00 67.48
CA GLU A 37 -36.53 16.68 67.11
C GLU A 37 -35.72 16.87 65.85
N GLN A 38 -34.43 16.54 65.95
CA GLN A 38 -33.46 16.63 64.87
C GLN A 38 -33.98 15.87 63.63
N THR A 39 -34.41 16.58 62.62
CA THR A 39 -34.56 16.03 61.30
C THR A 39 -33.17 15.53 60.84
N PRO A 40 -32.99 14.26 60.50
CA PRO A 40 -31.72 13.82 59.90
C PRO A 40 -31.49 14.73 58.68
N ALA A 41 -30.34 15.38 58.67
CA ALA A 41 -29.86 16.08 57.51
C ALA A 41 -29.99 15.12 56.34
N ALA A 42 -30.82 15.48 55.36
CA ALA A 42 -30.79 14.81 54.07
C ALA A 42 -29.31 14.81 53.67
N ALA A 43 -28.72 13.64 53.55
CA ALA A 43 -27.37 13.48 53.07
C ALA A 43 -27.35 14.22 51.73
N GLU A 44 -26.63 15.34 51.69
CA GLU A 44 -26.30 16.00 50.45
C GLU A 44 -25.54 14.93 49.66
N THR A 45 -26.21 14.37 48.66
CA THR A 45 -25.53 13.58 47.61
C THR A 45 -24.42 14.49 47.13
N PRO A 46 -23.15 14.07 47.18
CA PRO A 46 -22.06 14.88 46.65
C PRO A 46 -22.42 15.22 45.22
N VAL A 47 -22.42 16.51 44.92
CA VAL A 47 -22.63 16.96 43.53
C VAL A 47 -21.40 16.48 42.79
N GLU A 48 -21.53 15.33 42.11
CA GLU A 48 -20.50 14.76 41.28
C GLU A 48 -20.21 15.78 40.16
N VAL A 49 -19.08 16.48 40.29
CA VAL A 49 -18.64 17.41 39.28
C VAL A 49 -18.29 16.58 38.05
N ALA A 50 -19.04 16.77 36.99
CA ALA A 50 -18.85 16.01 35.77
C ALA A 50 -18.69 16.92 34.58
N VAL A 51 -17.70 16.64 33.78
CA VAL A 51 -17.54 17.23 32.44
C VAL A 51 -18.62 16.63 31.55
N ARG A 52 -19.38 17.50 30.89
CA ARG A 52 -20.47 17.09 29.99
C ARG A 52 -20.18 17.51 28.57
N ALA A 53 -20.38 16.59 27.65
CA ALA A 53 -20.21 16.82 26.22
C ALA A 53 -21.33 16.14 25.43
N ARG A 54 -21.58 16.65 24.23
CA ARG A 54 -22.38 15.95 23.23
C ARG A 54 -21.44 15.15 22.34
N GLY A 55 -21.97 14.07 21.81
CA GLY A 55 -21.21 13.22 20.90
C GLY A 55 -22.13 12.45 19.97
N GLN A 56 -21.50 11.67 19.16
CA GLN A 56 -22.16 10.75 18.25
C GLN A 56 -21.48 9.37 18.30
N VAL A 57 -22.26 8.35 18.02
CA VAL A 57 -21.75 7.01 17.84
C VAL A 57 -21.04 6.93 16.48
N ILE A 58 -19.82 6.46 16.47
CA ILE A 58 -19.03 6.20 15.27
C ILE A 58 -18.50 4.77 15.26
N PRO A 59 -18.23 4.18 14.10
CA PRO A 59 -17.52 2.90 14.02
C PRO A 59 -16.08 3.03 14.52
N GLY A 60 -15.52 1.93 15.05
CA GLY A 60 -14.12 1.88 15.45
C GLY A 60 -13.15 2.02 14.28
N THR A 61 -13.53 1.45 13.15
CA THR A 61 -12.81 1.56 11.88
C THR A 61 -13.81 1.79 10.76
N TRP A 62 -13.57 2.77 9.92
CA TRP A 62 -14.37 3.00 8.72
C TRP A 62 -13.54 3.71 7.66
N GLY A 63 -13.99 3.62 6.42
CA GLY A 63 -13.34 4.31 5.31
C GLY A 63 -14.25 4.44 4.10
N GLU A 64 -13.98 5.49 3.35
CA GLU A 64 -14.54 5.68 2.02
C GLU A 64 -13.60 5.04 1.00
N LEU A 65 -14.10 4.05 0.28
CA LEU A 65 -13.34 3.31 -0.71
C LEU A 65 -13.51 3.91 -2.09
N SER A 66 -12.45 3.89 -2.87
CA SER A 66 -12.41 4.30 -4.26
C SER A 66 -11.72 3.24 -5.10
N PHE A 67 -12.06 3.16 -6.38
CA PHE A 67 -11.28 2.37 -7.32
C PHE A 67 -9.92 3.01 -7.55
N GLY A 68 -8.90 2.19 -7.79
CA GLY A 68 -7.56 2.67 -8.17
C GLY A 68 -7.49 3.14 -9.63
N GLY A 69 -8.39 2.62 -10.48
CA GLY A 69 -8.51 2.97 -11.90
C GLY A 69 -9.76 3.77 -12.22
N SER A 70 -9.85 4.24 -13.47
CA SER A 70 -11.05 4.90 -14.00
C SER A 70 -11.78 3.99 -14.98
N GLY A 71 -13.10 3.96 -14.90
CA GLY A 71 -13.92 3.15 -15.79
C GLY A 71 -15.39 3.14 -15.42
N GLN A 72 -16.20 2.52 -16.24
CA GLN A 72 -17.62 2.31 -15.99
C GLN A 72 -17.79 1.14 -15.02
N LEU A 73 -18.62 1.32 -13.99
CA LEU A 73 -18.96 0.25 -13.07
C LEU A 73 -19.86 -0.79 -13.78
N VAL A 74 -19.40 -2.03 -13.80
CA VAL A 74 -20.16 -3.13 -14.39
C VAL A 74 -21.16 -3.68 -13.38
N GLU A 75 -20.70 -4.00 -12.18
CA GLU A 75 -21.51 -4.62 -11.14
C GLU A 75 -20.98 -4.36 -9.73
N TRP A 76 -21.88 -4.32 -8.79
CA TRP A 76 -21.58 -4.54 -7.39
C TRP A 76 -21.79 -6.02 -7.05
N LEU A 77 -20.85 -6.62 -6.32
CA LEU A 77 -20.92 -8.00 -5.84
C LEU A 77 -21.44 -8.07 -4.40
N VAL A 78 -21.79 -6.93 -3.84
CA VAL A 78 -22.25 -6.75 -2.46
C VAL A 78 -23.41 -5.77 -2.43
N ALA A 79 -24.24 -5.88 -1.38
CA ALA A 79 -25.36 -4.98 -1.12
C ALA A 79 -25.10 -4.10 0.11
N GLU A 80 -25.84 -2.98 0.22
CA GLU A 80 -25.85 -2.18 1.46
C GLU A 80 -26.39 -3.02 2.64
N GLY A 81 -25.67 -3.00 3.76
CA GLY A 81 -25.95 -3.80 4.95
C GLY A 81 -25.28 -5.18 4.95
N GLU A 82 -24.59 -5.57 3.90
CA GLU A 82 -23.89 -6.87 3.82
C GLU A 82 -22.53 -6.82 4.55
N GLU A 83 -22.24 -7.88 5.30
CA GLU A 83 -20.92 -8.07 5.94
C GLU A 83 -19.94 -8.68 4.95
N VAL A 84 -18.73 -8.12 4.92
CA VAL A 84 -17.66 -8.52 4.01
C VAL A 84 -16.38 -8.83 4.75
N ALA A 85 -15.62 -9.79 4.24
CA ALA A 85 -14.30 -10.12 4.77
C ALA A 85 -13.21 -9.23 4.16
N ALA A 86 -12.08 -9.08 4.86
CA ALA A 86 -10.91 -8.42 4.31
C ALA A 86 -10.43 -9.13 3.03
N GLY A 87 -10.10 -8.35 1.98
CA GLY A 87 -9.71 -8.85 0.66
C GLY A 87 -10.86 -9.27 -0.26
N GLN A 88 -12.11 -9.34 0.25
CA GLN A 88 -13.29 -9.68 -0.56
C GLN A 88 -13.50 -8.65 -1.68
N VAL A 89 -13.86 -9.13 -2.87
CA VAL A 89 -14.19 -8.27 -4.02
C VAL A 89 -15.57 -7.66 -3.79
N LEU A 90 -15.63 -6.34 -3.88
CA LEU A 90 -16.85 -5.56 -3.64
C LEU A 90 -17.54 -5.15 -4.93
N GLY A 91 -16.76 -4.79 -5.95
CA GLY A 91 -17.27 -4.34 -7.24
C GLY A 91 -16.21 -4.37 -8.33
N ARG A 92 -16.65 -4.30 -9.58
CA ARG A 92 -15.78 -4.35 -10.76
C ARG A 92 -16.13 -3.26 -11.76
N LEU A 93 -15.10 -2.60 -12.24
CA LEU A 93 -15.19 -1.76 -13.43
C LEU A 93 -15.06 -2.60 -14.70
N ASN A 94 -15.32 -1.99 -15.85
CA ASN A 94 -15.07 -2.62 -17.15
C ASN A 94 -13.57 -2.88 -17.35
N THR A 95 -13.17 -4.16 -17.28
CA THR A 95 -11.77 -4.61 -17.38
C THR A 95 -11.27 -4.74 -18.80
N ALA A 96 -12.16 -4.76 -19.80
CA ALA A 96 -11.78 -5.06 -21.20
C ALA A 96 -10.64 -4.21 -21.77
N PRO A 97 -10.58 -2.88 -21.52
CA PRO A 97 -9.47 -2.07 -21.97
C PRO A 97 -8.14 -2.41 -21.27
N ALA A 98 -8.18 -2.68 -19.97
CA ALA A 98 -7.00 -3.04 -19.17
C ALA A 98 -6.48 -4.43 -19.56
N GLU A 99 -7.36 -5.41 -19.77
CA GLU A 99 -7.00 -6.74 -20.29
C GLU A 99 -6.35 -6.69 -21.65
N LEU A 100 -6.84 -5.83 -22.55
CA LEU A 100 -6.22 -5.62 -23.86
C LEU A 100 -4.82 -5.01 -23.71
N ALA A 101 -4.67 -4.00 -22.87
CA ALA A 101 -3.38 -3.38 -22.58
C ALA A 101 -2.37 -4.38 -21.98
N LEU A 102 -2.82 -5.24 -21.05
CA LEU A 102 -1.99 -6.30 -20.50
C LEU A 102 -1.53 -7.29 -21.58
N ARG A 103 -2.45 -7.73 -22.41
CA ARG A 103 -2.13 -8.65 -23.51
C ARG A 103 -1.14 -8.04 -24.50
N GLN A 104 -1.29 -6.74 -24.81
CA GLN A 104 -0.34 -6.01 -25.65
C GLN A 104 1.04 -5.95 -25.01
N ALA A 105 1.13 -5.60 -23.74
CA ALA A 105 2.40 -5.55 -23.01
C ALA A 105 3.09 -6.92 -22.92
N GLN A 106 2.31 -8.00 -22.75
CA GLN A 106 2.83 -9.38 -22.78
C GLN A 106 3.41 -9.75 -24.13
N LEU A 107 2.74 -9.37 -25.21
CA LEU A 107 3.23 -9.61 -26.58
C LEU A 107 4.52 -8.81 -26.85
N ASP A 108 4.59 -7.56 -26.42
CA ASP A 108 5.79 -6.73 -26.56
C ASP A 108 6.99 -7.34 -25.78
N LEU A 109 6.75 -7.93 -24.62
CA LEU A 109 7.76 -8.66 -23.86
C LEU A 109 8.24 -9.92 -24.58
N GLU A 110 7.32 -10.70 -25.15
CA GLU A 110 7.64 -11.87 -25.97
C GLU A 110 8.52 -11.48 -27.17
N ILE A 111 8.13 -10.43 -27.90
CA ILE A 111 8.93 -9.91 -29.01
C ILE A 111 10.34 -9.48 -28.57
N ALA A 112 10.45 -8.83 -27.40
CA ALA A 112 11.76 -8.41 -26.88
C ALA A 112 12.65 -9.60 -26.53
N ARG A 113 12.07 -10.68 -25.96
CA ARG A 113 12.76 -11.94 -25.64
C ARG A 113 13.21 -12.66 -26.91
N ASP A 114 12.33 -12.77 -27.90
CA ASP A 114 12.67 -13.37 -29.20
C ASP A 114 13.82 -12.65 -29.90
N ARG A 115 13.88 -11.31 -29.79
CA ARG A 115 14.98 -10.52 -30.36
C ARG A 115 16.31 -10.83 -29.66
N LEU A 116 16.30 -10.98 -28.33
CA LEU A 116 17.50 -11.36 -27.60
C LEU A 116 17.96 -12.75 -28.00
N GLU A 117 17.05 -13.74 -28.03
CA GLU A 117 17.37 -15.12 -28.42
C GLU A 117 17.98 -15.20 -29.81
N LYS A 118 17.38 -14.48 -30.80
CA LYS A 118 17.96 -14.39 -32.16
C LYS A 118 19.34 -13.76 -32.17
N ALA A 119 19.52 -12.69 -31.39
CA ALA A 119 20.83 -12.03 -31.32
C ALA A 119 21.90 -12.95 -30.68
N ASP A 120 21.52 -13.76 -29.69
CA ASP A 120 22.41 -14.71 -29.06
C ASP A 120 22.79 -15.87 -30.03
N LEU A 121 21.81 -16.37 -30.80
CA LEU A 121 22.07 -17.36 -31.87
C LEU A 121 22.99 -16.80 -32.96
N ASP A 122 22.68 -15.63 -33.48
CA ASP A 122 23.51 -14.95 -34.51
C ASP A 122 24.94 -14.71 -34.00
N GLN A 123 25.08 -14.38 -32.74
CA GLN A 123 26.40 -14.19 -32.11
C GLN A 123 27.16 -15.51 -31.99
N HIS A 124 26.46 -16.59 -31.57
CA HIS A 124 27.06 -17.91 -31.48
C HIS A 124 27.61 -18.37 -32.86
N ASP A 125 26.82 -18.20 -33.92
CA ASP A 125 27.22 -18.56 -35.28
C ASP A 125 28.45 -17.75 -35.74
N ARG A 126 28.49 -16.43 -35.45
CA ARG A 126 29.64 -15.58 -35.75
C ARG A 126 30.90 -15.98 -34.97
N ILE A 127 30.74 -16.42 -33.73
CA ILE A 127 31.86 -16.94 -32.90
C ILE A 127 32.41 -18.20 -33.58
N GLN A 128 31.55 -19.14 -33.96
CA GLN A 128 31.96 -20.38 -34.60
C GLN A 128 32.69 -20.10 -35.94
N GLU A 129 32.16 -19.17 -36.76
CA GLU A 129 32.82 -18.77 -38.01
C GLU A 129 34.20 -18.14 -37.76
N ALA A 130 34.32 -17.28 -36.75
CA ALA A 130 35.58 -16.65 -36.40
C ALA A 130 36.60 -17.66 -35.83
N GLU A 131 36.14 -18.63 -35.03
CA GLU A 131 36.98 -19.73 -34.54
C GLU A 131 37.47 -20.64 -35.67
N LEU A 132 36.59 -20.98 -36.59
CA LEU A 132 36.97 -21.74 -37.76
C LEU A 132 38.01 -20.96 -38.63
N ALA A 133 37.81 -19.67 -38.83
CA ALA A 133 38.74 -18.83 -39.54
C ALA A 133 40.11 -18.75 -38.84
N LEU A 134 40.11 -18.65 -37.51
CA LEU A 134 41.33 -18.69 -36.67
C LEU A 134 42.03 -20.04 -36.80
N SER A 135 41.31 -21.14 -36.65
CA SER A 135 41.83 -22.50 -36.80
C SER A 135 42.44 -22.75 -38.21
N GLN A 136 41.79 -22.24 -39.23
CA GLN A 136 42.32 -22.34 -40.63
C GLN A 136 43.57 -21.50 -40.82
N ALA A 137 43.64 -20.28 -40.29
CA ALA A 137 44.82 -19.42 -40.33
C ALA A 137 46.01 -20.05 -39.59
N GLU A 138 45.74 -20.62 -38.43
CA GLU A 138 46.71 -21.34 -37.60
C GLU A 138 47.18 -22.63 -38.28
N GLY A 139 46.26 -23.39 -38.90
CA GLY A 139 46.57 -24.58 -39.69
C GLY A 139 47.50 -24.28 -40.87
N ARG A 140 47.27 -23.17 -41.63
CA ARG A 140 48.18 -22.71 -42.66
C ARG A 140 49.56 -22.34 -42.09
N LEU A 141 49.54 -21.65 -40.98
CA LEU A 141 50.78 -21.25 -40.32
C LEU A 141 51.57 -22.48 -39.80
N ALA A 142 50.88 -23.48 -39.25
CA ALA A 142 51.45 -24.75 -38.84
C ALA A 142 52.04 -25.56 -39.99
N GLN A 143 51.35 -25.60 -41.12
CA GLN A 143 51.87 -26.31 -42.34
C GLN A 143 53.15 -25.65 -42.84
N SER A 144 53.31 -24.35 -42.76
CA SER A 144 54.56 -23.66 -43.10
C SER A 144 55.69 -24.00 -42.17
N GLY A 145 55.37 -24.42 -40.90
CA GLY A 145 56.33 -24.85 -39.86
C GLY A 145 56.46 -26.35 -39.59
N ALA A 146 55.67 -27.18 -40.32
CA ALA A 146 55.51 -28.65 -40.03
C ALA A 146 56.77 -29.52 -40.15
N ARG A 147 57.93 -28.96 -40.42
CA ARG A 147 59.19 -29.68 -40.45
C ARG A 147 59.88 -29.86 -39.08
N TYR A 148 59.24 -29.44 -37.97
CA TYR A 148 59.89 -29.47 -36.66
C TYR A 148 58.96 -29.92 -35.52
N PRO A 149 59.43 -30.86 -34.67
CA PRO A 149 58.61 -31.49 -33.62
C PRO A 149 58.15 -30.57 -32.50
N SER A 150 58.84 -29.46 -32.24
CA SER A 150 58.49 -28.51 -31.16
C SER A 150 57.20 -27.71 -31.42
N ILE A 151 56.83 -27.57 -32.68
CA ILE A 151 55.61 -26.83 -33.08
C ILE A 151 54.36 -27.65 -32.79
N ALA A 152 54.42 -28.98 -32.95
CA ALA A 152 53.28 -29.85 -32.69
C ALA A 152 52.77 -29.76 -31.23
N GLN A 153 53.68 -29.67 -30.25
CA GLN A 153 53.30 -29.55 -28.83
C GLN A 153 52.65 -28.20 -28.53
N ALA A 154 53.14 -27.12 -29.10
CA ALA A 154 52.59 -25.80 -28.94
C ALA A 154 51.20 -25.66 -29.59
N GLN A 155 50.96 -26.34 -30.72
CA GLN A 155 49.69 -26.44 -31.39
C GLN A 155 48.64 -27.13 -30.53
N VAL A 156 48.96 -28.26 -29.93
CA VAL A 156 48.06 -29.00 -29.02
C VAL A 156 47.63 -28.15 -27.81
N ASN A 157 48.55 -27.35 -27.26
CA ASN A 157 48.24 -26.48 -26.15
C ASN A 157 47.28 -25.33 -26.57
N LEU A 158 47.46 -24.81 -27.79
CA LEU A 158 46.57 -23.79 -28.36
C LEU A 158 45.16 -24.31 -28.59
N GLU A 159 45.00 -25.51 -29.16
CA GLU A 159 43.72 -26.16 -29.35
C GLU A 159 42.97 -26.41 -28.01
N ARG A 160 43.67 -26.78 -26.95
CA ARG A 160 43.07 -26.91 -25.61
C ARG A 160 42.55 -25.57 -25.06
N ALA A 161 43.31 -24.51 -25.22
CA ALA A 161 42.90 -23.17 -24.74
C ALA A 161 41.67 -22.64 -25.52
N GLN A 162 41.58 -22.91 -26.82
CA GLN A 162 40.40 -22.58 -27.65
C GLN A 162 39.16 -23.32 -27.18
N LYS A 163 39.27 -24.63 -26.92
CA LYS A 163 38.17 -25.42 -26.43
C LYS A 163 37.65 -24.91 -25.07
N ALA A 164 38.57 -24.57 -24.15
CA ALA A 164 38.18 -24.00 -22.86
C ALA A 164 37.41 -22.69 -22.99
N LEU A 165 37.75 -21.84 -23.97
CA LEU A 165 36.99 -20.63 -24.26
C LEU A 165 35.58 -20.92 -24.77
N ILE A 166 35.43 -21.87 -25.72
CA ILE A 166 34.11 -22.30 -26.24
C ILE A 166 33.23 -22.80 -25.11
N ASP A 167 33.76 -23.68 -24.24
CA ASP A 167 33.04 -24.24 -23.11
C ASP A 167 32.55 -23.13 -22.14
N ALA A 168 33.37 -22.09 -21.90
CA ALA A 168 33.02 -20.97 -21.06
C ALA A 168 31.90 -20.10 -21.67
N GLU A 169 31.92 -19.86 -22.98
CA GLU A 169 30.92 -19.06 -23.68
C GLU A 169 29.58 -19.83 -23.83
N GLU A 170 29.64 -21.13 -24.01
CA GLU A 170 28.45 -21.95 -24.06
C GLU A 170 27.76 -21.97 -22.67
N ALA A 171 28.51 -22.04 -21.58
CA ALA A 171 27.98 -21.94 -20.22
C ALA A 171 27.33 -20.54 -19.98
N TYR A 172 27.92 -19.48 -20.48
CA TYR A 172 27.32 -18.14 -20.44
C TYR A 172 25.98 -18.09 -21.18
N ARG A 173 25.91 -18.62 -22.40
CA ARG A 173 24.68 -18.67 -23.22
C ARG A 173 23.57 -19.47 -22.52
N GLN A 174 23.86 -20.67 -22.04
CA GLN A 174 22.88 -21.51 -21.34
C GLN A 174 22.30 -20.79 -20.11
N THR A 175 23.11 -20.04 -19.39
CA THR A 175 22.63 -19.30 -18.22
C THR A 175 21.79 -18.09 -18.61
N SER A 176 22.06 -17.46 -19.77
CA SER A 176 21.28 -16.33 -20.28
C SER A 176 19.87 -16.71 -20.73
N GLU A 177 19.58 -18.00 -21.01
CA GLU A 177 18.25 -18.51 -21.30
C GLU A 177 17.31 -18.49 -20.06
N TYR A 178 17.85 -18.25 -18.85
CA TYR A 178 17.08 -18.10 -17.60
C TYR A 178 17.17 -16.66 -17.07
N PRO A 179 16.34 -15.72 -17.54
CA PRO A 179 16.48 -14.28 -17.27
C PRO A 179 16.57 -13.94 -15.78
N GLY A 180 15.78 -14.56 -14.92
CA GLY A 180 15.77 -14.29 -13.48
C GLY A 180 17.07 -14.68 -12.74
N MET A 181 17.83 -15.61 -13.27
CA MET A 181 19.13 -16.02 -12.70
C MET A 181 20.27 -15.14 -13.23
N PHE A 182 20.15 -14.66 -14.47
CA PHE A 182 21.13 -13.80 -15.13
C PHE A 182 21.12 -12.34 -14.64
N GLU A 183 20.00 -11.89 -14.09
CA GLU A 183 19.85 -10.55 -13.49
C GLU A 183 20.56 -10.40 -12.14
N THR A 184 20.97 -11.50 -11.52
CA THR A 184 21.78 -11.44 -10.29
C THR A 184 23.18 -10.95 -10.63
N PRO A 185 23.63 -9.78 -10.14
CA PRO A 185 24.93 -9.17 -10.53
C PRO A 185 26.11 -10.13 -10.38
N GLY A 186 26.14 -10.94 -9.34
CA GLY A 186 27.23 -11.89 -9.09
C GLY A 186 27.27 -13.07 -10.07
N VAL A 187 26.15 -13.49 -10.65
CA VAL A 187 26.11 -14.60 -11.63
C VAL A 187 26.71 -14.16 -12.95
N ARG A 188 26.31 -13.01 -13.45
CA ARG A 188 26.87 -12.44 -14.69
C ARG A 188 28.37 -12.22 -14.55
N GLU A 189 28.79 -11.64 -13.45
CA GLU A 189 30.22 -11.34 -13.18
C GLU A 189 31.06 -12.61 -13.16
N HIS A 190 30.57 -13.67 -12.52
CA HIS A 190 31.25 -14.97 -12.49
C HIS A 190 31.46 -15.58 -13.88
N TYR A 191 30.45 -15.56 -14.74
CA TYR A 191 30.58 -16.08 -16.11
C TYR A 191 31.47 -15.20 -16.98
N GLN A 192 31.44 -13.90 -16.79
CA GLN A 192 32.31 -12.95 -17.47
C GLN A 192 33.77 -13.17 -17.06
N GLU A 193 34.06 -13.38 -15.76
CA GLU A 193 35.38 -13.71 -15.28
C GLU A 193 35.92 -15.05 -15.85
N ASN A 194 35.07 -16.05 -16.03
CA ASN A 194 35.47 -17.32 -16.63
C ASN A 194 35.83 -17.15 -18.11
N ILE A 195 35.07 -16.34 -18.87
CA ILE A 195 35.40 -15.98 -20.24
C ILE A 195 36.73 -15.22 -20.29
N ASP A 196 36.94 -14.24 -19.41
CA ASP A 196 38.15 -13.43 -19.37
C ASP A 196 39.38 -14.29 -19.00
N ARG A 197 39.23 -15.28 -18.10
CA ARG A 197 40.28 -16.27 -17.76
C ARG A 197 40.59 -17.17 -18.98
N ALA A 198 39.59 -17.73 -19.65
CA ALA A 198 39.80 -18.54 -20.84
C ALA A 198 40.45 -17.74 -21.99
N LYS A 199 40.14 -16.46 -22.13
CA LYS A 199 40.84 -15.54 -23.06
C LYS A 199 42.30 -15.32 -22.70
N GLN A 200 42.60 -15.22 -21.41
CA GLN A 200 43.96 -15.04 -20.92
C GLN A 200 44.82 -16.30 -21.19
N ASP A 201 44.26 -17.49 -20.96
CA ASP A 201 44.91 -18.78 -21.24
C ASP A 201 45.17 -18.96 -22.74
N LEU A 202 44.21 -18.58 -23.60
CA LEU A 202 44.36 -18.56 -25.05
C LEU A 202 45.52 -17.62 -25.46
N THR A 203 45.65 -16.48 -24.83
CA THR A 203 46.74 -15.50 -25.08
C THR A 203 48.09 -16.05 -24.73
N VAL A 204 48.22 -16.75 -23.59
CA VAL A 204 49.46 -17.40 -23.14
C VAL A 204 49.87 -18.56 -24.08
N ALA A 205 48.90 -19.42 -24.46
CA ALA A 205 49.17 -20.54 -25.37
C ALA A 205 49.61 -20.07 -26.75
N GLN A 206 49.03 -18.96 -27.23
CA GLN A 206 49.45 -18.33 -28.50
C GLN A 206 50.87 -17.74 -28.44
N ALA A 207 51.25 -17.10 -27.33
CA ALA A 207 52.56 -16.57 -27.13
C ALA A 207 53.64 -17.67 -27.11
N ALA A 208 53.37 -18.79 -26.44
CA ALA A 208 54.24 -19.97 -26.40
C ALA A 208 54.38 -20.63 -27.78
N TYR A 209 53.27 -20.72 -28.55
CA TYR A 209 53.28 -21.23 -29.93
C TYR A 209 54.16 -20.35 -30.84
N ASN A 210 54.02 -19.03 -30.74
CA ASN A 210 54.79 -18.08 -31.53
C ASN A 210 56.32 -18.10 -31.15
N SER A 211 56.64 -18.32 -29.89
CA SER A 211 58.04 -18.43 -29.41
C SER A 211 58.76 -19.66 -29.95
N SER A 212 58.12 -20.84 -29.97
CA SER A 212 58.71 -22.09 -30.47
C SER A 212 58.99 -22.10 -31.97
N ARG A 213 58.44 -21.17 -32.69
CA ARG A 213 58.64 -21.01 -34.14
C ARG A 213 59.80 -20.12 -34.53
N GLY A 214 60.37 -19.42 -33.58
CA GLY A 214 61.45 -18.44 -33.83
C GLY A 214 62.70 -18.96 -34.49
N GLU A 215 62.84 -20.27 -34.61
CA GLU A 215 64.12 -20.89 -35.02
C GLU A 215 64.18 -21.37 -36.48
N GLN A 216 63.14 -21.12 -37.29
CA GLN A 216 63.16 -21.68 -38.63
C GLN A 216 63.03 -20.71 -39.81
N ALA A 217 63.99 -20.88 -40.71
CA ALA A 217 64.20 -20.09 -41.91
C ALA A 217 63.20 -20.47 -43.04
N ALA A 218 61.90 -20.15 -42.89
CA ALA A 218 61.07 -19.89 -44.06
C ALA A 218 61.17 -18.40 -44.38
N THR A 219 61.05 -18.02 -45.64
CA THR A 219 61.22 -16.63 -46.06
C THR A 219 60.47 -15.66 -45.12
N THR A 220 61.20 -14.73 -44.55
CA THR A 220 60.70 -13.79 -43.50
C THR A 220 59.37 -13.13 -43.88
N GLN A 221 59.11 -12.96 -45.14
CA GLN A 221 57.95 -12.30 -45.69
C GLN A 221 56.64 -13.16 -45.72
N GLU A 222 56.76 -14.45 -46.10
CA GLU A 222 55.63 -15.39 -46.12
C GLU A 222 55.13 -15.64 -44.69
N ARG A 223 56.07 -15.81 -43.78
CA ARG A 223 55.78 -15.98 -42.34
C ARG A 223 55.08 -14.78 -41.72
N GLN A 224 55.53 -13.56 -42.08
CA GLN A 224 54.94 -12.32 -41.60
C GLN A 224 53.50 -12.12 -42.09
N ILE A 225 53.21 -12.58 -43.32
CA ILE A 225 51.86 -12.56 -43.89
C ILE A 225 50.93 -13.51 -43.12
N LEU A 226 51.34 -14.75 -42.88
CA LEU A 226 50.58 -15.75 -42.13
C LEU A 226 50.36 -15.32 -40.69
N GLU A 227 51.36 -14.74 -40.01
CA GLU A 227 51.22 -14.13 -38.67
C GLU A 227 50.24 -13.00 -38.63
N THR A 228 50.18 -12.20 -39.72
CA THR A 228 49.18 -11.11 -39.89
C THR A 228 47.77 -11.69 -40.07
N GLU A 229 47.64 -12.78 -40.82
CA GLU A 229 46.33 -13.46 -40.99
C GLU A 229 45.83 -14.02 -39.65
N VAL A 230 46.67 -14.71 -38.86
CA VAL A 230 46.32 -15.18 -37.54
C VAL A 230 45.94 -14.03 -36.60
N THR A 231 46.71 -12.93 -36.67
CA THR A 231 46.39 -11.75 -35.84
C THR A 231 45.03 -11.12 -36.23
N ARG A 232 44.72 -11.04 -37.49
CA ARG A 232 43.42 -10.55 -37.98
C ARG A 232 42.28 -11.47 -37.56
N ALA A 233 42.45 -12.79 -37.71
CA ALA A 233 41.46 -13.76 -37.33
C ALA A 233 41.20 -13.69 -35.82
N ARG A 234 42.24 -13.54 -35.00
CA ARG A 234 42.17 -13.35 -33.58
C ARG A 234 41.42 -12.08 -33.17
N MET A 235 41.78 -10.93 -33.76
CA MET A 235 41.11 -9.66 -33.50
C MET A 235 39.63 -9.74 -33.91
N ASN A 236 39.33 -10.45 -35.00
CA ASN A 236 37.92 -10.66 -35.43
C ASN A 236 37.17 -11.49 -34.36
N LEU A 237 37.76 -12.59 -33.87
CA LEU A 237 37.21 -13.40 -32.83
C LEU A 237 36.95 -12.55 -31.54
N GLU A 238 37.93 -11.75 -31.11
CA GLU A 238 37.78 -10.86 -29.95
C GLU A 238 36.65 -9.83 -30.12
N ILE A 239 36.50 -9.26 -31.33
CA ILE A 239 35.41 -8.31 -31.64
C ILE A 239 34.08 -9.00 -31.52
N VAL A 240 33.93 -10.19 -32.09
CA VAL A 240 32.68 -10.95 -32.08
C VAL A 240 32.35 -11.41 -30.65
N GLN A 241 33.35 -11.78 -29.84
CA GLN A 241 33.18 -12.23 -28.45
C GLN A 241 32.73 -11.13 -27.47
N ARG A 242 32.83 -9.83 -27.84
CA ARG A 242 32.41 -8.71 -26.96
C ARG A 242 30.92 -8.70 -26.61
N GLY A 243 30.13 -9.55 -27.21
CA GLY A 243 28.79 -9.86 -26.76
C GLY A 243 27.67 -9.16 -27.52
N ALA A 244 26.45 -9.61 -27.24
CA ALA A 244 25.21 -9.00 -27.73
C ALA A 244 25.06 -7.57 -27.24
N ASP A 245 24.35 -6.75 -28.01
CA ASP A 245 24.07 -5.37 -27.66
C ASP A 245 23.37 -5.27 -26.29
N PRO A 246 23.96 -4.57 -25.30
CA PRO A 246 23.34 -4.39 -23.99
C PRO A 246 21.95 -3.74 -24.03
N SER A 247 21.59 -3.09 -25.13
CA SER A 247 20.28 -2.47 -25.33
C SER A 247 19.14 -3.50 -25.34
N LEU A 248 19.38 -4.72 -25.82
CA LEU A 248 18.37 -5.79 -25.85
C LEU A 248 17.90 -6.19 -24.45
N ALA A 249 18.83 -6.30 -23.51
CA ALA A 249 18.49 -6.58 -22.10
C ALA A 249 17.71 -5.42 -21.46
N GLN A 250 17.97 -4.18 -21.87
CA GLN A 250 17.21 -3.01 -21.43
C GLN A 250 15.80 -2.98 -22.03
N ASP A 251 15.64 -3.43 -23.28
CA ASP A 251 14.33 -3.53 -23.94
C ASP A 251 13.44 -4.55 -23.22
N ILE A 252 13.98 -5.70 -22.84
CA ILE A 252 13.27 -6.69 -22.02
C ILE A 252 12.81 -6.08 -20.70
N ARG A 253 13.70 -5.43 -19.97
CA ARG A 253 13.34 -4.79 -18.69
C ARG A 253 12.24 -3.75 -18.86
N ARG A 254 12.30 -2.98 -19.93
CA ARG A 254 11.26 -1.97 -20.24
C ARG A 254 9.92 -2.64 -20.52
N ALA A 255 9.92 -3.73 -21.29
CA ALA A 255 8.72 -4.49 -21.57
C ALA A 255 8.16 -5.19 -20.31
N GLU A 256 9.01 -5.71 -19.42
CA GLU A 256 8.60 -6.28 -18.13
C GLU A 256 7.91 -5.26 -17.23
N LEU A 257 8.46 -4.04 -17.15
CA LEU A 257 7.82 -2.93 -16.43
C LEU A 257 6.47 -2.52 -17.03
N GLN A 258 6.30 -2.65 -18.35
CA GLN A 258 5.02 -2.39 -18.99
C GLN A 258 3.97 -3.45 -18.63
N VAL A 259 4.37 -4.72 -18.58
CA VAL A 259 3.51 -5.82 -18.12
C VAL A 259 3.09 -5.59 -16.67
N GLU A 260 4.03 -5.25 -15.78
CA GLU A 260 3.73 -4.97 -14.37
C GLU A 260 2.75 -3.80 -14.21
N ARG A 261 2.93 -2.72 -14.96
CA ARG A 261 1.98 -1.59 -14.98
C ARG A 261 0.60 -1.99 -15.45
N ALA A 262 0.53 -2.72 -16.56
CA ALA A 262 -0.76 -3.16 -17.10
C ALA A 262 -1.48 -4.14 -16.15
N GLN A 263 -0.74 -4.96 -15.40
CA GLN A 263 -1.29 -5.81 -14.34
C GLN A 263 -1.84 -4.97 -13.18
N ALA A 264 -1.09 -3.99 -12.70
CA ALA A 264 -1.53 -3.09 -11.65
C ALA A 264 -2.77 -2.28 -12.07
N ASP A 265 -2.82 -1.82 -13.32
CA ASP A 265 -3.99 -1.12 -13.88
C ASP A 265 -5.22 -2.04 -13.92
N LEU A 266 -5.05 -3.31 -14.28
CA LEU A 266 -6.13 -4.30 -14.28
C LEU A 266 -6.62 -4.58 -12.84
N GLU A 267 -5.72 -4.73 -11.88
CA GLU A 267 -6.08 -4.90 -10.47
C GLU A 267 -6.81 -3.68 -9.92
N ALA A 268 -6.42 -2.47 -10.33
CA ALA A 268 -7.05 -1.22 -9.96
C ALA A 268 -8.51 -1.08 -10.43
N MET A 269 -8.95 -1.90 -11.41
CA MET A 269 -10.35 -2.01 -11.85
C MET A 269 -11.23 -2.82 -10.90
N THR A 270 -10.65 -3.47 -9.90
CA THR A 270 -11.37 -4.30 -8.92
C THR A 270 -11.29 -3.66 -7.55
N LEU A 271 -12.44 -3.36 -6.95
CA LEU A 271 -12.50 -2.84 -5.58
C LEU A 271 -12.52 -4.00 -4.59
N ARG A 272 -11.60 -3.98 -3.64
CA ARG A 272 -11.53 -4.97 -2.55
C ARG A 272 -11.67 -4.29 -1.19
N ALA A 273 -12.22 -5.02 -0.22
CA ALA A 273 -12.33 -4.57 1.15
C ALA A 273 -10.94 -4.54 1.82
N PRO A 274 -10.47 -3.40 2.34
CA PRO A 274 -9.19 -3.34 3.05
C PRO A 274 -9.21 -3.98 4.44
N PHE A 275 -10.41 -4.08 5.03
CA PHE A 275 -10.66 -4.72 6.33
C PHE A 275 -12.04 -5.37 6.32
N ALA A 276 -12.31 -6.26 7.28
CA ALA A 276 -13.63 -6.87 7.45
C ALA A 276 -14.61 -5.85 8.07
N GLY A 277 -15.84 -5.79 7.56
CA GLY A 277 -16.85 -4.85 8.03
C GLY A 277 -18.14 -4.95 7.27
N THR A 278 -19.02 -3.98 7.47
CA THR A 278 -20.33 -3.89 6.82
C THR A 278 -20.33 -2.79 5.75
N VAL A 279 -20.91 -3.05 4.61
CA VAL A 279 -21.14 -2.06 3.55
C VAL A 279 -22.24 -1.09 4.00
N VAL A 280 -21.86 0.14 4.33
CA VAL A 280 -22.81 1.14 4.84
C VAL A 280 -23.56 1.83 3.72
N ARG A 281 -22.86 2.17 2.64
CA ARG A 281 -23.45 2.91 1.52
C ARG A 281 -22.72 2.63 0.22
N LEU A 282 -23.49 2.47 -0.85
CA LEU A 282 -23.05 2.50 -2.25
C LEU A 282 -23.41 3.86 -2.85
N ARG A 283 -22.41 4.60 -3.37
CA ARG A 283 -22.59 5.98 -3.87
C ARG A 283 -22.82 6.07 -5.36
N ILE A 284 -22.45 5.03 -6.10
CA ILE A 284 -22.62 4.92 -7.55
C ILE A 284 -23.38 3.65 -7.90
N LYS A 285 -24.01 3.65 -9.06
CA LYS A 285 -24.78 2.52 -9.60
C LYS A 285 -24.04 1.86 -10.75
N PRO A 286 -24.38 0.61 -11.11
CA PRO A 286 -23.94 0.03 -12.37
C PRO A 286 -24.21 1.00 -13.52
N GLU A 287 -23.27 1.07 -14.48
CA GLU A 287 -23.21 2.00 -15.61
C GLU A 287 -22.67 3.40 -15.27
N ASP A 288 -22.58 3.81 -14.01
CA ASP A 288 -21.92 5.05 -13.63
C ASP A 288 -20.41 4.99 -13.85
N TRP A 289 -19.80 6.15 -14.05
CA TRP A 289 -18.36 6.29 -14.26
C TRP A 289 -17.63 6.56 -12.95
N ALA A 290 -16.65 5.72 -12.60
CA ALA A 290 -15.78 5.90 -11.45
C ALA A 290 -14.41 6.48 -11.86
N GLN A 291 -13.83 7.29 -10.96
CA GLN A 291 -12.49 7.86 -11.10
C GLN A 291 -11.64 7.57 -9.85
N PRO A 292 -10.31 7.51 -9.99
CA PRO A 292 -9.42 7.37 -8.85
C PRO A 292 -9.65 8.48 -7.81
N GLY A 293 -9.75 8.08 -6.53
CA GLY A 293 -10.01 9.02 -5.43
C GLY A 293 -11.48 9.42 -5.25
N MET A 294 -12.39 9.03 -6.15
CA MET A 294 -13.82 9.22 -5.96
C MET A 294 -14.36 8.18 -4.99
N ALA A 295 -14.91 8.62 -3.86
CA ALA A 295 -15.54 7.73 -2.89
C ALA A 295 -16.78 7.06 -3.51
N VAL A 296 -16.72 5.76 -3.68
CA VAL A 296 -17.79 4.95 -4.32
C VAL A 296 -18.54 4.06 -3.34
N LEU A 297 -17.90 3.71 -2.22
CA LEU A 297 -18.45 2.85 -1.19
C LEU A 297 -17.96 3.29 0.19
N THR A 298 -18.82 3.22 1.20
CA THR A 298 -18.45 3.40 2.60
C THR A 298 -18.47 2.06 3.30
N LEU A 299 -17.34 1.63 3.83
CA LEU A 299 -17.17 0.40 4.62
C LEU A 299 -16.90 0.77 6.08
N ALA A 300 -17.55 0.07 7.01
CA ALA A 300 -17.36 0.32 8.44
C ALA A 300 -17.42 -0.97 9.26
N ASP A 301 -16.60 -1.08 10.28
CA ASP A 301 -16.73 -2.11 11.31
C ASP A 301 -17.79 -1.67 12.33
N LEU A 302 -18.99 -2.17 12.19
CA LEU A 302 -20.11 -1.88 13.08
C LEU A 302 -20.12 -2.74 14.35
N ASN A 303 -19.22 -3.72 14.48
CA ASN A 303 -19.08 -4.55 15.68
C ASN A 303 -18.32 -3.83 16.78
N THR A 304 -17.48 -2.86 16.41
CA THR A 304 -16.70 -2.04 17.36
C THR A 304 -17.17 -0.59 17.26
N LEU A 305 -18.21 -0.23 18.01
CA LEU A 305 -18.71 1.15 18.06
C LEU A 305 -18.00 1.93 19.17
N ARG A 306 -17.76 3.22 18.90
CA ARG A 306 -17.18 4.20 19.83
C ARG A 306 -18.06 5.42 19.88
N VAL A 307 -17.86 6.25 20.88
CA VAL A 307 -18.47 7.57 20.95
C VAL A 307 -17.42 8.63 20.71
N GLU A 308 -17.70 9.55 19.81
CA GLU A 308 -16.89 10.72 19.53
C GLU A 308 -17.59 11.96 20.06
N THR A 309 -16.92 12.75 20.93
CA THR A 309 -17.47 14.03 21.41
C THR A 309 -17.21 15.14 20.39
N SER A 310 -18.12 16.11 20.31
CA SER A 310 -18.07 17.19 19.32
C SER A 310 -17.99 18.59 19.92
N ASP A 311 -18.18 18.76 21.23
CA ASP A 311 -18.31 20.06 21.89
C ASP A 311 -17.59 20.16 23.24
N LEU A 312 -16.57 19.33 23.47
CA LEU A 312 -15.78 19.41 24.69
C LEU A 312 -14.84 20.61 24.62
N ASP A 313 -15.00 21.55 25.54
CA ASP A 313 -14.22 22.77 25.62
C ASP A 313 -12.83 22.59 26.25
N GLU A 314 -12.01 23.64 26.24
CA GLU A 314 -10.67 23.64 26.83
C GLU A 314 -10.67 23.35 28.34
N TRP A 315 -11.69 23.80 29.04
CA TRP A 315 -11.83 23.57 30.46
C TRP A 315 -12.14 22.11 30.77
N GLY A 316 -12.99 21.48 29.97
CA GLY A 316 -13.35 20.07 30.11
C GLY A 316 -12.18 19.14 29.76
N VAL A 317 -11.46 19.41 28.66
CA VAL A 317 -10.37 18.54 28.20
C VAL A 317 -9.18 18.49 29.17
N THR A 318 -8.93 19.57 29.92
CA THR A 318 -7.83 19.62 30.89
C THR A 318 -8.09 18.80 32.17
N ARG A 319 -9.33 18.39 32.41
CA ARG A 319 -9.77 17.68 33.59
C ARG A 319 -10.02 16.21 33.39
N ILE A 320 -9.93 15.74 32.17
CA ILE A 320 -10.14 14.32 31.83
C ILE A 320 -8.81 13.69 31.43
N ALA A 321 -8.71 12.40 31.70
CA ALA A 321 -7.56 11.60 31.32
C ALA A 321 -7.98 10.34 30.55
N ILE A 322 -7.04 9.79 29.77
CA ILE A 322 -7.24 8.50 29.12
C ILE A 322 -7.43 7.42 30.20
N GLY A 323 -8.50 6.63 30.07
CA GLY A 323 -8.90 5.62 31.02
C GLY A 323 -10.06 6.04 31.92
N ASP A 324 -10.41 7.33 31.98
CA ASP A 324 -11.54 7.81 32.80
C ASP A 324 -12.86 7.16 32.35
N MET A 325 -13.69 6.86 33.38
CA MET A 325 -15.01 6.29 33.13
C MET A 325 -15.95 7.37 32.63
N ALA A 326 -16.62 7.08 31.56
CA ALA A 326 -17.65 7.95 30.98
C ALA A 326 -19.02 7.30 31.05
N ARG A 327 -20.03 8.07 31.43
CA ARG A 327 -21.44 7.68 31.37
C ARG A 327 -22.04 8.27 30.10
N ILE A 328 -22.56 7.40 29.23
CA ILE A 328 -23.07 7.74 27.92
C ILE A 328 -24.58 7.53 27.91
N THR A 329 -25.34 8.59 27.69
CA THR A 329 -26.81 8.56 27.64
C THR A 329 -27.28 8.76 26.21
N PHE A 330 -28.02 7.80 25.68
CA PHE A 330 -28.56 7.83 24.32
C PHE A 330 -29.91 8.57 24.31
N THR A 331 -30.00 9.61 23.50
CA THR A 331 -31.24 10.41 23.38
C THR A 331 -32.36 9.61 22.69
N ALA A 332 -31.98 8.60 21.86
CA ALA A 332 -32.95 7.82 21.09
C ALA A 332 -33.64 6.69 21.88
N PHE A 333 -33.14 6.31 23.07
CA PHE A 333 -33.61 5.15 23.83
C PHE A 333 -34.04 5.52 25.26
N ASP A 334 -35.05 6.40 25.40
CA ASP A 334 -35.60 6.79 26.71
C ASP A 334 -34.56 6.95 27.83
N GLU A 335 -33.44 7.65 27.52
CA GLU A 335 -32.28 7.86 28.41
C GLU A 335 -31.53 6.60 28.84
N LYS A 336 -31.50 5.55 28.01
CA LYS A 336 -30.62 4.39 28.23
C LYS A 336 -29.19 4.87 28.42
N THR A 337 -28.57 4.41 29.51
CA THR A 337 -27.22 4.80 29.90
C THR A 337 -26.30 3.58 29.80
N VAL A 338 -25.14 3.77 29.15
CA VAL A 338 -24.06 2.77 29.01
C VAL A 338 -22.77 3.40 29.54
N THR A 339 -21.91 2.58 30.11
CA THR A 339 -20.58 3.01 30.53
C THR A 339 -19.54 2.76 29.44
N GLY A 340 -18.53 3.59 29.46
CA GLY A 340 -17.37 3.47 28.56
C GLY A 340 -16.15 4.13 29.16
N ARG A 341 -15.03 4.02 28.47
CA ARG A 341 -13.76 4.61 28.91
C ARG A 341 -13.19 5.53 27.85
N VAL A 342 -12.65 6.66 28.30
CA VAL A 342 -11.89 7.57 27.45
C VAL A 342 -10.68 6.81 26.88
N SER A 343 -10.67 6.63 25.55
CA SER A 343 -9.62 5.89 24.86
C SER A 343 -8.61 6.81 24.15
N GLU A 344 -9.05 7.99 23.75
CA GLU A 344 -8.19 8.96 23.03
C GLU A 344 -8.69 10.38 23.29
N ILE A 345 -7.76 11.31 23.43
CA ILE A 345 -8.02 12.74 23.53
C ILE A 345 -7.24 13.41 22.40
N ALA A 346 -7.94 14.18 21.55
CA ALA A 346 -7.30 14.88 20.45
C ALA A 346 -6.28 15.89 20.94
N LEU A 347 -5.08 15.88 20.36
CA LEU A 347 -4.01 16.83 20.69
C LEU A 347 -4.25 18.23 20.12
N ARG A 348 -5.21 18.36 19.20
CA ARG A 348 -5.57 19.62 18.54
C ARG A 348 -7.05 19.87 18.69
N GLY A 349 -7.39 21.09 19.14
CA GLY A 349 -8.74 21.60 19.12
C GLY A 349 -9.18 22.04 17.74
N GLU A 350 -10.45 21.88 17.45
CA GLU A 350 -11.11 22.35 16.21
C GLU A 350 -11.98 23.57 16.52
N ALA A 351 -11.87 24.60 15.68
CA ALA A 351 -12.68 25.80 15.84
C ALA A 351 -14.14 25.51 15.43
N LEU A 352 -15.06 25.78 16.34
CA LEU A 352 -16.49 25.71 16.07
C LEU A 352 -16.99 26.99 15.37
N THR A 353 -18.15 26.89 14.72
CA THR A 353 -18.84 28.04 14.16
C THR A 353 -19.28 28.96 15.30
N GLY A 354 -18.51 30.02 15.59
CA GLY A 354 -18.73 30.94 16.74
C GLY A 354 -17.44 31.38 17.42
N GLY A 355 -16.31 30.77 17.10
CA GLY A 355 -14.98 31.10 17.64
C GLY A 355 -14.55 30.28 18.85
N ASP A 356 -15.42 29.44 19.39
CA ASP A 356 -15.08 28.50 20.44
C ASP A 356 -14.23 27.34 19.89
N VAL A 357 -13.39 26.73 20.73
CA VAL A 357 -12.57 25.59 20.39
C VAL A 357 -13.12 24.35 21.07
N ALA A 358 -13.31 23.28 20.31
CA ALA A 358 -13.69 21.98 20.83
C ALA A 358 -12.60 20.94 20.61
N TYR A 359 -12.47 20.04 21.57
CA TYR A 359 -11.55 18.91 21.51
C TYR A 359 -12.35 17.62 21.31
N ARG A 360 -11.91 16.84 20.33
CA ARG A 360 -12.47 15.53 20.08
C ARG A 360 -11.94 14.52 21.10
N VAL A 361 -12.86 13.80 21.72
CA VAL A 361 -12.53 12.69 22.63
C VAL A 361 -13.23 11.44 22.15
N LEU A 362 -12.48 10.35 22.06
CA LEU A 362 -13.02 9.04 21.73
C LEU A 362 -13.22 8.22 22.99
N ILE A 363 -14.39 7.62 23.11
CA ILE A 363 -14.78 6.79 24.23
C ILE A 363 -15.14 5.40 23.69
N THR A 364 -14.48 4.39 24.21
CA THR A 364 -14.80 2.99 23.91
C THR A 364 -15.88 2.53 24.87
N LEU A 365 -16.92 1.91 24.34
CA LEU A 365 -18.01 1.34 25.13
C LEU A 365 -17.54 0.07 25.84
N ASP A 366 -17.92 -0.12 27.11
CA ASP A 366 -17.55 -1.33 27.87
C ASP A 366 -18.37 -2.55 27.38
N GLU A 367 -19.61 -2.33 26.96
CA GLU A 367 -20.48 -3.37 26.43
C GLU A 367 -21.04 -2.94 25.05
N PRO A 368 -20.83 -3.77 23.99
CA PRO A 368 -21.44 -3.52 22.69
C PRO A 368 -22.95 -3.73 22.77
N ASP A 369 -23.71 -2.74 22.31
CA ASP A 369 -25.17 -2.80 22.28
C ASP A 369 -25.63 -2.96 20.81
N PRO A 370 -26.34 -4.04 20.46
CA PRO A 370 -26.73 -4.34 19.09
C PRO A 370 -27.73 -3.34 18.48
N ASP A 371 -28.41 -2.55 19.33
CA ASP A 371 -29.37 -1.56 18.88
C ASP A 371 -28.72 -0.23 18.46
N LEU A 372 -27.44 -0.05 18.76
CA LEU A 372 -26.72 1.16 18.38
C LEU A 372 -26.50 1.26 16.88
N ARG A 373 -26.62 2.47 16.37
CA ARG A 373 -26.38 2.76 14.95
C ARG A 373 -25.40 3.92 14.82
N TRP A 374 -24.56 3.89 13.80
CA TRP A 374 -23.69 4.99 13.43
C TRP A 374 -24.48 6.29 13.26
N GLY A 375 -24.00 7.38 13.84
CA GLY A 375 -24.63 8.70 13.80
C GLY A 375 -25.65 8.98 14.89
N MET A 376 -25.95 8.02 15.79
CA MET A 376 -26.80 8.29 16.94
C MET A 376 -26.17 9.33 17.85
N THR A 377 -26.96 10.33 18.26
CA THR A 377 -26.54 11.40 19.16
C THR A 377 -26.57 10.91 20.62
N VAL A 378 -25.53 11.26 21.35
CA VAL A 378 -25.36 10.90 22.76
C VAL A 378 -25.00 12.11 23.61
N ARG A 379 -25.31 12.02 24.90
CA ARG A 379 -24.76 12.88 25.96
C ARG A 379 -23.73 12.10 26.76
N VAL A 380 -22.56 12.66 26.90
CA VAL A 380 -21.46 12.09 27.66
C VAL A 380 -21.30 12.86 28.94
N SER A 381 -21.11 12.16 30.06
CA SER A 381 -20.82 12.72 31.38
C SER A 381 -19.61 11.97 31.95
N ILE A 382 -18.51 12.68 32.16
CA ILE A 382 -17.26 12.14 32.69
C ILE A 382 -17.10 12.73 34.11
N PRO A 383 -17.20 11.91 35.16
CA PRO A 383 -16.92 12.36 36.54
C PRO A 383 -15.47 12.83 36.63
N VAL A 384 -15.26 13.98 37.25
CA VAL A 384 -13.91 14.50 37.49
C VAL A 384 -13.73 14.74 38.98
N GLU A 385 -12.59 14.41 39.50
CA GLU A 385 -12.21 14.74 40.87
C GLU A 385 -11.88 16.25 40.95
N GLU A 386 -12.27 16.92 42.04
CA GLU A 386 -11.99 18.33 42.28
C GLU A 386 -10.47 18.61 42.48
#